data_d00b8f71aebaf16d1f13d5629034dfda
#
_entry.id   d00b8f71aebaf16d1f13d5629034dfda
#
_cell.length_a   1.000
_cell.length_b   1.000
_cell.length_c   1.000
_cell.angle_alpha   90.00
_cell.angle_beta   90.00
_cell.angle_gamma   90.00
#
_symmetry.space_group_name_H-M   'P 1'
#
loop_
_entity.id
_entity.type
_entity.pdbx_description
1 polymer ?
#
loop_
_entity_poly.entity_id
_entity_poly.type
_entity_poly.pdbx_seq_one_letter_code
_entity_poly.pdbx_strand_id
1 'polypeptide(L)'
;MESILLKTIKGEKTSRPPVWFMRQAGRILPNYMKLKESYTFHELMNDKDLASKVTLLPISDLSVDAAILFSDILVIPHAFGLGVEFKKTGPVFNNPLNIGSKTADLNFDSKKLEYIYSNIKQINLDKDEQTPLIGFCGGPLTVFLFMFKYEGSKDHMKKAIRFLYENRSESKMILELITQSSIEYVENQCKSGIDVFQLFETYCGSIPYQLYNELILPYSKRILDAARKNNCPTIFFPKDIGNGDRKSTRLNSSHLLIS
;
A
#
# COMPACT_ATOMS: atom_id res chain seq x y z
N MET A 1 -17.54 21.19 5.46
CA MET A 1 -17.20 20.75 6.86
C MET A 1 -16.05 19.76 6.75
N GLU A 2 -14.99 19.84 7.58
CA GLU A 2 -13.89 18.89 7.52
C GLU A 2 -14.34 17.47 7.91
N SER A 3 -13.80 16.43 7.24
CA SER A 3 -14.22 15.05 7.44
C SER A 3 -13.91 14.53 8.85
N ILE A 4 -14.73 13.59 9.34
CA ILE A 4 -14.53 12.97 10.67
C ILE A 4 -13.18 12.23 10.76
N LEU A 5 -12.67 11.64 9.66
CA LEU A 5 -11.36 10.98 9.62
C LEU A 5 -10.24 12.01 9.83
N LEU A 6 -10.25 13.12 9.11
CA LEU A 6 -9.19 14.13 9.20
C LEU A 6 -9.19 14.79 10.58
N LYS A 7 -10.36 15.12 11.14
CA LYS A 7 -10.48 15.61 12.52
C LYS A 7 -9.87 14.61 13.52
N THR A 8 -10.21 13.33 13.39
CA THR A 8 -9.69 12.30 14.30
C THR A 8 -8.17 12.17 14.20
N ILE A 9 -7.60 12.21 13.00
CA ILE A 9 -6.14 12.17 12.78
C ILE A 9 -5.44 13.39 13.43
N LYS A 10 -6.10 14.56 13.43
CA LYS A 10 -5.60 15.77 14.11
C LYS A 10 -5.75 15.72 15.64
N GLY A 11 -6.39 14.68 16.19
CA GLY A 11 -6.65 14.54 17.62
C GLY A 11 -7.85 15.38 18.10
N GLU A 12 -8.68 15.86 17.18
CA GLU A 12 -9.89 16.60 17.53
C GLU A 12 -10.98 15.66 18.04
N LYS A 13 -11.85 16.19 18.92
CA LYS A 13 -13.01 15.46 19.44
C LYS A 13 -14.05 15.29 18.34
N THR A 14 -14.48 14.06 18.08
CA THR A 14 -15.51 13.72 17.11
C THR A 14 -16.70 13.05 17.78
N SER A 15 -17.88 13.10 17.16
CA SER A 15 -19.12 12.48 17.70
C SER A 15 -19.07 10.97 17.76
N ARG A 16 -18.26 10.36 16.90
CA ARG A 16 -18.00 8.90 16.81
C ARG A 16 -16.65 8.65 16.16
N PRO A 17 -16.07 7.43 16.28
CA PRO A 17 -14.90 7.05 15.48
C PRO A 17 -15.22 7.05 13.98
N PRO A 18 -14.27 7.44 13.10
CA PRO A 18 -14.40 7.24 11.66
C PRO A 18 -14.32 5.76 11.32
N VAL A 19 -15.07 5.33 10.30
CA VAL A 19 -15.10 3.94 9.83
C VAL A 19 -14.74 3.87 8.35
N TRP A 20 -13.78 3.05 8.03
CA TRP A 20 -13.44 2.62 6.68
C TRP A 20 -12.79 1.23 6.74
N PHE A 21 -12.76 0.49 5.63
CA PHE A 21 -12.22 -0.85 5.59
C PHE A 21 -11.11 -0.96 4.55
N MET A 22 -10.03 -1.64 4.89
CA MET A 22 -8.84 -1.83 4.05
C MET A 22 -9.15 -2.38 2.64
N ARG A 23 -10.18 -3.22 2.51
CA ARG A 23 -10.62 -3.83 1.25
C ARG A 23 -12.10 -3.56 0.99
N GLN A 24 -12.54 -2.33 1.25
CA GLN A 24 -13.94 -1.94 1.08
C GLN A 24 -14.40 -2.01 -0.38
N ALA A 25 -13.57 -1.60 -1.34
CA ALA A 25 -13.83 -1.80 -2.76
C ALA A 25 -13.45 -3.24 -3.15
N GLY A 26 -14.38 -4.17 -3.03
CA GLY A 26 -14.08 -5.59 -3.24
C GLY A 26 -15.32 -6.45 -3.42
N ARG A 27 -15.12 -7.76 -3.41
CA ARG A 27 -16.13 -8.79 -3.71
C ARG A 27 -17.37 -8.77 -2.80
N ILE A 28 -17.31 -8.05 -1.69
CA ILE A 28 -18.44 -7.84 -0.79
C ILE A 28 -19.50 -6.91 -1.39
N LEU A 29 -19.12 -6.04 -2.35
CA LEU A 29 -20.01 -5.08 -2.96
C LEU A 29 -20.67 -5.66 -4.21
N PRO A 30 -22.02 -5.76 -4.27
CA PRO A 30 -22.73 -6.22 -5.46
C PRO A 30 -22.41 -5.38 -6.71
N ASN A 31 -22.29 -4.05 -6.55
CA ASN A 31 -21.95 -3.15 -7.66
C ASN A 31 -20.54 -3.36 -8.20
N TYR A 32 -19.56 -3.67 -7.33
CA TYR A 32 -18.24 -4.08 -7.77
C TYR A 32 -18.28 -5.41 -8.54
N MET A 33 -19.07 -6.38 -8.07
CA MET A 33 -19.19 -7.68 -8.76
C MET A 33 -19.77 -7.54 -10.16
N LYS A 34 -20.76 -6.66 -10.39
CA LYS A 34 -21.27 -6.34 -11.72
C LYS A 34 -20.19 -5.78 -12.66
N LEU A 35 -19.32 -4.90 -12.16
CA LEU A 35 -18.19 -4.39 -12.95
C LEU A 35 -17.20 -5.52 -13.29
N LYS A 36 -16.97 -6.45 -12.38
CA LYS A 36 -16.12 -7.63 -12.59
C LYS A 36 -16.63 -8.62 -13.63
N GLU A 37 -17.90 -8.59 -13.98
CA GLU A 37 -18.46 -9.40 -15.10
C GLU A 37 -17.99 -8.89 -16.45
N SER A 38 -17.74 -7.58 -16.56
CA SER A 38 -17.38 -6.92 -17.83
C SER A 38 -15.89 -6.55 -17.91
N TYR A 39 -15.20 -6.39 -16.78
CA TYR A 39 -13.83 -5.89 -16.73
C TYR A 39 -12.93 -6.75 -15.85
N THR A 40 -11.69 -6.93 -16.27
CA THR A 40 -10.62 -7.50 -15.45
C THR A 40 -10.19 -6.53 -14.36
N PHE A 41 -9.43 -7.03 -13.37
CA PHE A 41 -8.84 -6.16 -12.34
C PHE A 41 -7.91 -5.09 -12.94
N HIS A 42 -7.12 -5.44 -13.95
CA HIS A 42 -6.21 -4.52 -14.62
C HIS A 42 -6.96 -3.43 -15.38
N GLU A 43 -8.03 -3.77 -16.11
CA GLU A 43 -8.85 -2.78 -16.80
C GLU A 43 -9.50 -1.81 -15.82
N LEU A 44 -10.06 -2.32 -14.71
CA LEU A 44 -10.64 -1.49 -13.65
C LEU A 44 -9.61 -0.56 -13.00
N MET A 45 -8.35 -0.98 -12.90
CA MET A 45 -7.29 -0.20 -12.26
C MET A 45 -6.63 0.80 -13.22
N ASN A 46 -6.53 0.47 -14.51
CA ASN A 46 -5.81 1.29 -15.49
C ASN A 46 -6.70 2.35 -16.17
N ASP A 47 -8.00 2.18 -16.16
CA ASP A 47 -8.96 3.17 -16.65
C ASP A 47 -9.36 4.11 -15.50
N LYS A 48 -9.11 5.42 -15.68
CA LYS A 48 -9.30 6.42 -14.61
C LYS A 48 -10.77 6.55 -14.18
N ASP A 49 -11.72 6.42 -15.10
CA ASP A 49 -13.15 6.58 -14.83
C ASP A 49 -13.69 5.33 -14.09
N LEU A 50 -13.24 4.13 -14.51
CA LEU A 50 -13.54 2.89 -13.81
C LEU A 50 -12.89 2.82 -12.42
N ALA A 51 -11.63 3.21 -12.31
CA ALA A 51 -10.92 3.26 -11.02
C ALA A 51 -11.59 4.23 -10.05
N SER A 52 -12.00 5.40 -10.53
CA SER A 52 -12.75 6.38 -9.74
C SER A 52 -14.07 5.80 -9.25
N LYS A 53 -14.86 5.24 -10.18
CA LYS A 53 -16.13 4.60 -9.85
C LYS A 53 -15.97 3.52 -8.78
N VAL A 54 -15.00 2.60 -8.95
CA VAL A 54 -14.74 1.53 -7.97
C VAL A 54 -14.30 2.08 -6.63
N THR A 55 -13.44 3.09 -6.61
CA THR A 55 -12.96 3.74 -5.38
C THR A 55 -14.11 4.34 -4.58
N LEU A 56 -15.12 4.92 -5.24
CA LEU A 56 -16.23 5.62 -4.59
C LEU A 56 -17.43 4.72 -4.25
N LEU A 57 -17.55 3.52 -4.83
CA LEU A 57 -18.64 2.57 -4.50
C LEU A 57 -18.85 2.36 -3.00
N PRO A 58 -17.80 2.19 -2.15
CA PRO A 58 -18.02 1.98 -0.71
C PRO A 58 -18.64 3.18 0.00
N ILE A 59 -18.46 4.39 -0.51
CA ILE A 59 -19.08 5.60 0.07
C ILE A 59 -20.59 5.50 -0.07
N SER A 60 -21.09 5.16 -1.26
CA SER A 60 -22.53 5.00 -1.52
C SER A 60 -23.10 3.70 -0.93
N ASP A 61 -22.37 2.59 -1.05
CA ASP A 61 -22.90 1.26 -0.74
C ASP A 61 -22.80 0.90 0.76
N LEU A 62 -21.81 1.46 1.49
CA LEU A 62 -21.53 1.15 2.89
C LEU A 62 -21.57 2.36 3.83
N SER A 63 -21.70 3.58 3.31
CA SER A 63 -21.67 4.83 4.08
C SER A 63 -20.40 4.96 4.96
N VAL A 64 -19.24 4.56 4.43
CA VAL A 64 -17.95 4.71 5.11
C VAL A 64 -17.45 6.15 5.06
N ASP A 65 -16.56 6.50 5.98
CA ASP A 65 -16.10 7.89 6.20
C ASP A 65 -14.89 8.30 5.34
N ALA A 66 -14.33 7.38 4.56
CA ALA A 66 -13.22 7.66 3.67
C ALA A 66 -13.21 6.71 2.47
N ALA A 67 -12.80 7.21 1.31
CA ALA A 67 -12.44 6.41 0.17
C ALA A 67 -10.99 5.93 0.29
N ILE A 68 -10.69 4.71 -0.15
CA ILE A 68 -9.33 4.25 -0.34
C ILE A 68 -9.10 3.97 -1.83
N LEU A 69 -8.03 4.51 -2.37
CA LEU A 69 -7.66 4.36 -3.78
C LEU A 69 -7.75 2.90 -4.24
N PHE A 70 -8.48 2.64 -5.32
CA PHE A 70 -8.50 1.32 -5.94
C PHE A 70 -7.20 1.08 -6.70
N SER A 71 -6.28 0.38 -6.07
CA SER A 71 -4.94 0.06 -6.55
C SER A 71 -4.43 -1.23 -5.89
N ASP A 72 -3.15 -1.55 -6.04
CA ASP A 72 -2.50 -2.70 -5.42
C ASP A 72 -1.18 -2.32 -4.74
N ILE A 73 -0.79 -3.04 -3.68
CA ILE A 73 0.47 -2.84 -2.97
C ILE A 73 1.69 -3.30 -3.78
N LEU A 74 1.48 -4.04 -4.88
CA LEU A 74 2.53 -4.62 -5.72
C LEU A 74 2.82 -3.79 -6.97
N VAL A 75 2.33 -2.55 -7.04
CA VAL A 75 2.61 -1.62 -8.17
C VAL A 75 4.11 -1.28 -8.24
N ILE A 76 4.82 -1.22 -7.11
CA ILE A 76 6.27 -0.98 -7.08
C ILE A 76 7.06 -2.16 -7.70
N PRO A 77 6.85 -3.43 -7.30
CA PRO A 77 7.43 -4.57 -8.00
C PRO A 77 7.07 -4.65 -9.48
N HIS A 78 5.84 -4.27 -9.85
CA HIS A 78 5.45 -4.16 -11.26
C HIS A 78 6.30 -3.13 -11.99
N ALA A 79 6.56 -1.97 -11.38
CA ALA A 79 7.41 -0.93 -11.94
C ALA A 79 8.87 -1.37 -12.05
N PHE A 80 9.36 -2.32 -11.24
CA PHE A 80 10.66 -2.98 -11.41
C PHE A 80 10.73 -3.98 -12.58
N GLY A 81 9.64 -4.22 -13.29
CA GLY A 81 9.63 -5.16 -14.41
C GLY A 81 9.40 -6.62 -14.02
N LEU A 82 9.02 -6.91 -12.78
CA LEU A 82 8.77 -8.29 -12.33
C LEU A 82 7.51 -8.92 -12.95
N GLY A 83 6.62 -8.12 -13.55
CA GLY A 83 5.38 -8.59 -14.17
C GLY A 83 4.42 -9.23 -13.16
N VAL A 84 3.38 -8.49 -12.76
CA VAL A 84 2.40 -8.98 -11.78
C VAL A 84 1.17 -9.51 -12.50
N GLU A 85 0.78 -10.75 -12.20
CA GLU A 85 -0.48 -11.35 -12.65
C GLU A 85 -1.37 -11.70 -11.46
N PHE A 86 -2.67 -11.41 -11.58
CA PHE A 86 -3.67 -11.72 -10.57
C PHE A 86 -4.40 -13.02 -10.91
N LYS A 87 -3.94 -14.14 -10.33
CA LYS A 87 -4.54 -15.46 -10.48
C LYS A 87 -5.64 -15.70 -9.42
N LYS A 88 -6.38 -16.79 -9.54
CA LYS A 88 -7.36 -17.21 -8.51
C LYS A 88 -6.72 -17.41 -7.13
N THR A 89 -5.45 -17.82 -7.10
CA THR A 89 -4.64 -18.03 -5.90
C THR A 89 -4.00 -16.75 -5.34
N GLY A 90 -4.29 -15.60 -5.94
CA GLY A 90 -3.70 -14.29 -5.61
C GLY A 90 -2.63 -13.83 -6.58
N PRO A 91 -1.96 -12.71 -6.28
CA PRO A 91 -0.93 -12.16 -7.16
C PRO A 91 0.30 -13.07 -7.24
N VAL A 92 0.89 -13.17 -8.43
CA VAL A 92 2.14 -13.88 -8.72
C VAL A 92 3.00 -13.04 -9.63
N PHE A 93 4.31 -13.26 -9.61
CA PHE A 93 5.25 -12.59 -10.49
C PHE A 93 5.72 -13.51 -11.61
N ASN A 94 5.84 -12.98 -12.83
CA ASN A 94 6.38 -13.71 -13.97
C ASN A 94 7.90 -13.86 -13.86
N ASN A 95 8.58 -12.83 -13.33
CA ASN A 95 10.00 -12.78 -13.09
C ASN A 95 10.29 -12.55 -11.59
N PRO A 96 9.97 -13.53 -10.71
CA PRO A 96 10.14 -13.35 -9.26
C PRO A 96 11.63 -13.34 -8.88
N LEU A 97 11.94 -12.74 -7.74
CA LEU A 97 13.26 -12.87 -7.14
C LEU A 97 13.52 -14.32 -6.70
N ASN A 98 14.78 -14.70 -6.70
CA ASN A 98 15.28 -15.98 -6.23
C ASN A 98 16.60 -15.80 -5.45
N ILE A 99 17.20 -16.91 -4.98
CA ILE A 99 18.40 -16.86 -4.14
C ILE A 99 19.62 -16.22 -4.84
N GLY A 100 19.67 -16.21 -6.16
CA GLY A 100 20.73 -15.61 -6.96
C GLY A 100 20.45 -14.20 -7.47
N SER A 101 19.27 -13.66 -7.19
CA SER A 101 18.88 -12.32 -7.69
C SER A 101 19.76 -11.20 -7.14
N LYS A 102 20.02 -10.21 -7.97
CA LYS A 102 20.79 -9.00 -7.65
C LYS A 102 19.94 -7.76 -7.81
N THR A 103 20.24 -6.72 -7.03
CA THR A 103 19.58 -5.40 -7.17
C THR A 103 19.76 -4.84 -8.57
N ALA A 104 20.88 -5.10 -9.22
CA ALA A 104 21.16 -4.68 -10.60
C ALA A 104 20.18 -5.27 -11.64
N ASP A 105 19.46 -6.34 -11.31
CA ASP A 105 18.43 -6.94 -12.16
C ASP A 105 17.10 -6.17 -12.11
N LEU A 106 16.95 -5.25 -11.15
CA LEU A 106 15.75 -4.47 -10.91
C LEU A 106 15.90 -3.07 -11.52
N ASN A 107 15.05 -2.74 -12.48
CA ASN A 107 15.05 -1.42 -13.12
C ASN A 107 13.71 -0.73 -12.86
N PHE A 108 13.72 0.33 -12.03
CA PHE A 108 12.52 1.08 -11.72
C PHE A 108 12.12 2.00 -12.85
N ASP A 109 10.92 1.78 -13.37
CA ASP A 109 10.30 2.62 -14.39
C ASP A 109 9.08 3.33 -13.78
N SER A 110 9.25 4.56 -13.33
CA SER A 110 8.20 5.37 -12.69
C SER A 110 7.03 5.67 -13.63
N LYS A 111 7.24 5.65 -14.97
CA LYS A 111 6.16 5.87 -15.95
C LYS A 111 5.05 4.84 -15.84
N LYS A 112 5.38 3.63 -15.39
CA LYS A 112 4.39 2.57 -15.14
C LYS A 112 3.41 2.89 -14.01
N LEU A 113 3.63 3.96 -13.26
CA LEU A 113 2.78 4.41 -12.16
C LEU A 113 1.92 5.63 -12.52
N GLU A 114 2.09 6.24 -13.69
CA GLU A 114 1.41 7.48 -14.09
C GLU A 114 -0.12 7.36 -14.12
N TYR A 115 -0.64 6.18 -14.49
CA TYR A 115 -2.08 5.93 -14.49
C TYR A 115 -2.68 6.09 -13.08
N ILE A 116 -1.93 5.73 -12.02
CA ILE A 116 -2.39 5.85 -10.63
C ILE A 116 -2.57 7.33 -10.26
N TYR A 117 -1.65 8.18 -10.68
CA TYR A 117 -1.76 9.62 -10.43
C TYR A 117 -2.92 10.25 -11.21
N SER A 118 -3.19 9.75 -12.41
CA SER A 118 -4.37 10.13 -13.19
C SER A 118 -5.66 9.69 -12.52
N ASN A 119 -5.70 8.47 -11.96
CA ASN A 119 -6.84 7.98 -11.19
C ASN A 119 -7.11 8.85 -9.97
N ILE A 120 -6.08 9.22 -9.18
CA ILE A 120 -6.22 10.09 -8.02
C ILE A 120 -6.85 11.43 -8.41
N LYS A 121 -6.38 12.03 -9.51
CA LYS A 121 -6.95 13.30 -10.02
C LYS A 121 -8.42 13.14 -10.42
N GLN A 122 -8.79 12.04 -11.10
CA GLN A 122 -10.16 11.77 -11.49
C GLN A 122 -11.05 11.55 -10.27
N ILE A 123 -10.60 10.77 -9.27
CA ILE A 123 -11.34 10.56 -8.02
C ILE A 123 -11.62 11.89 -7.32
N ASN A 124 -10.65 12.81 -7.30
CA ASN A 124 -10.85 14.13 -6.69
C ASN A 124 -11.86 15.01 -7.43
N LEU A 125 -12.07 14.78 -8.74
CA LEU A 125 -13.13 15.46 -9.50
C LEU A 125 -14.51 14.85 -9.21
N ASP A 126 -14.59 13.56 -8.94
CA ASP A 126 -15.84 12.82 -8.83
C ASP A 126 -16.36 12.70 -7.38
N LYS A 127 -15.47 12.80 -6.38
CA LYS A 127 -15.84 12.67 -4.96
C LYS A 127 -16.42 13.95 -4.38
N ASP A 128 -17.22 13.80 -3.33
CA ASP A 128 -17.60 14.94 -2.48
C ASP A 128 -16.39 15.52 -1.75
N GLU A 129 -16.36 16.84 -1.57
CA GLU A 129 -15.28 17.54 -0.84
C GLU A 129 -15.07 17.02 0.59
N GLN A 130 -16.13 16.48 1.22
CA GLN A 130 -16.06 15.94 2.58
C GLN A 130 -15.52 14.50 2.65
N THR A 131 -15.40 13.82 1.53
CA THR A 131 -14.90 12.45 1.46
C THR A 131 -13.38 12.46 1.31
N PRO A 132 -12.59 12.13 2.34
CA PRO A 132 -11.14 12.05 2.21
C PRO A 132 -10.73 10.83 1.40
N LEU A 133 -9.70 11.00 0.57
CA LEU A 133 -9.08 9.94 -0.21
C LEU A 133 -7.82 9.44 0.47
N ILE A 134 -7.80 8.16 0.82
CA ILE A 134 -6.62 7.48 1.34
C ILE A 134 -5.82 6.91 0.17
N GLY A 135 -4.60 7.42 -0.03
CA GLY A 135 -3.59 6.78 -0.86
C GLY A 135 -2.77 5.77 -0.04
N PHE A 136 -2.07 4.86 -0.69
CA PHE A 136 -1.33 3.84 0.04
C PHE A 136 -0.14 3.26 -0.73
N CYS A 137 0.70 2.53 0.01
CA CYS A 137 1.81 1.74 -0.53
C CYS A 137 1.98 0.46 0.30
N GLY A 138 2.56 -0.57 -0.30
CA GLY A 138 3.06 -1.73 0.44
C GLY A 138 4.30 -1.36 1.25
N GLY A 139 4.41 -1.86 2.47
CA GLY A 139 5.60 -1.68 3.30
C GLY A 139 6.81 -2.45 2.75
N PRO A 140 8.04 -2.01 3.06
CA PRO A 140 9.26 -2.56 2.46
C PRO A 140 9.42 -4.07 2.63
N LEU A 141 9.16 -4.61 3.81
CA LEU A 141 9.23 -6.06 4.04
C LEU A 141 8.13 -6.80 3.30
N THR A 142 6.91 -6.27 3.34
CA THR A 142 5.76 -6.87 2.63
C THR A 142 6.04 -6.97 1.13
N VAL A 143 6.49 -5.89 0.51
CA VAL A 143 6.85 -5.86 -0.91
C VAL A 143 7.99 -6.83 -1.19
N PHE A 144 9.08 -6.78 -0.41
CA PHE A 144 10.23 -7.66 -0.54
C PHE A 144 9.83 -9.15 -0.50
N LEU A 145 9.00 -9.56 0.47
CA LEU A 145 8.56 -10.94 0.60
C LEU A 145 7.69 -11.39 -0.58
N PHE A 146 6.84 -10.51 -1.09
CA PHE A 146 6.01 -10.81 -2.27
C PHE A 146 6.85 -10.98 -3.54
N MET A 147 7.95 -10.25 -3.71
CA MET A 147 8.79 -10.33 -4.92
C MET A 147 9.35 -11.73 -5.20
N PHE A 148 9.33 -12.64 -4.21
CA PHE A 148 9.73 -14.06 -4.36
C PHE A 148 8.56 -14.98 -4.77
N LYS A 149 7.34 -14.45 -4.94
CA LYS A 149 6.15 -15.26 -5.19
C LYS A 149 5.96 -15.54 -6.67
N TYR A 150 5.87 -16.81 -7.03
CA TYR A 150 5.55 -17.30 -8.37
C TYR A 150 4.36 -18.27 -8.34
N GLU A 151 3.81 -18.61 -9.50
CA GLU A 151 2.68 -19.52 -9.59
C GLU A 151 3.02 -20.90 -9.03
N GLY A 152 2.15 -21.43 -8.16
CA GLY A 152 2.38 -22.72 -7.49
C GLY A 152 3.35 -22.67 -6.31
N SER A 153 3.99 -21.52 -6.03
CA SER A 153 4.91 -21.41 -4.88
C SER A 153 4.17 -21.50 -3.56
N LYS A 154 4.48 -22.50 -2.75
CA LYS A 154 3.98 -22.65 -1.37
C LYS A 154 4.96 -22.15 -0.32
N ASP A 155 6.21 -21.92 -0.70
CA ASP A 155 7.36 -21.66 0.17
C ASP A 155 8.05 -20.31 -0.10
N HIS A 156 7.44 -19.43 -0.93
CA HIS A 156 8.04 -18.14 -1.30
C HIS A 156 8.43 -17.28 -0.08
N MET A 157 7.59 -17.26 0.96
CA MET A 157 7.89 -16.56 2.20
C MET A 157 9.14 -17.09 2.89
N LYS A 158 9.28 -18.42 2.98
CA LYS A 158 10.48 -19.06 3.55
C LYS A 158 11.73 -18.73 2.73
N LYS A 159 11.63 -18.77 1.40
CA LYS A 159 12.74 -18.42 0.49
C LYS A 159 13.13 -16.95 0.65
N ALA A 160 12.18 -16.03 0.70
CA ALA A 160 12.44 -14.62 0.91
C ALA A 160 13.08 -14.33 2.27
N ILE A 161 12.57 -14.94 3.35
CA ILE A 161 13.15 -14.79 4.69
C ILE A 161 14.56 -15.40 4.72
N ARG A 162 14.78 -16.57 4.12
CA ARG A 162 16.11 -17.16 4.00
C ARG A 162 17.06 -16.22 3.27
N PHE A 163 16.65 -15.66 2.14
CA PHE A 163 17.43 -14.67 1.41
C PHE A 163 17.79 -13.46 2.29
N LEU A 164 16.83 -12.96 3.06
CA LEU A 164 17.02 -11.83 3.99
C LEU A 164 18.13 -12.12 5.02
N TYR A 165 18.25 -13.35 5.48
CA TYR A 165 19.27 -13.75 6.46
C TYR A 165 20.63 -14.06 5.82
N GLU A 166 20.64 -14.80 4.71
CA GLU A 166 21.87 -15.31 4.08
C GLU A 166 22.54 -14.28 3.17
N ASN A 167 21.76 -13.37 2.56
CA ASN A 167 22.23 -12.35 1.61
C ASN A 167 22.01 -10.93 2.15
N ARG A 168 22.52 -10.64 3.35
CA ARG A 168 22.26 -9.38 4.08
C ARG A 168 22.58 -8.12 3.29
N SER A 169 23.70 -8.10 2.57
CA SER A 169 24.11 -6.93 1.77
C SER A 169 23.13 -6.69 0.63
N GLU A 170 22.80 -7.72 -0.13
CA GLU A 170 21.89 -7.65 -1.27
C GLU A 170 20.47 -7.30 -0.81
N SER A 171 20.02 -7.91 0.30
CA SER A 171 18.71 -7.60 0.90
C SER A 171 18.57 -6.12 1.28
N LYS A 172 19.64 -5.53 1.86
CA LYS A 172 19.66 -4.11 2.19
C LYS A 172 19.58 -3.24 0.93
N MET A 173 20.29 -3.61 -0.14
CA MET A 173 20.24 -2.88 -1.41
C MET A 173 18.86 -2.96 -2.04
N ILE A 174 18.23 -4.14 -2.06
CA ILE A 174 16.85 -4.31 -2.57
C ILE A 174 15.84 -3.52 -1.72
N LEU A 175 15.94 -3.57 -0.38
CA LEU A 175 15.09 -2.80 0.52
C LEU A 175 15.26 -1.29 0.33
N GLU A 176 16.50 -0.83 0.11
CA GLU A 176 16.78 0.57 -0.22
C GLU A 176 16.12 0.98 -1.54
N LEU A 177 16.24 0.16 -2.58
CA LEU A 177 15.62 0.42 -3.87
C LEU A 177 14.08 0.47 -3.77
N ILE A 178 13.47 -0.50 -3.07
CA ILE A 178 12.03 -0.49 -2.78
C ILE A 178 11.65 0.81 -2.07
N THR A 179 12.45 1.23 -1.08
CA THR A 179 12.17 2.42 -0.28
C THR A 179 12.25 3.70 -1.11
N GLN A 180 13.28 3.87 -1.91
CA GLN A 180 13.44 5.05 -2.78
C GLN A 180 12.31 5.15 -3.79
N SER A 181 11.97 4.03 -4.45
CA SER A 181 10.85 3.98 -5.39
C SER A 181 9.51 4.24 -4.72
N SER A 182 9.33 3.75 -3.49
CA SER A 182 8.11 4.02 -2.71
C SER A 182 8.03 5.48 -2.28
N ILE A 183 9.13 6.12 -1.94
CA ILE A 183 9.18 7.56 -1.61
C ILE A 183 8.73 8.38 -2.82
N GLU A 184 9.29 8.14 -4.01
CA GLU A 184 8.87 8.82 -5.24
C GLU A 184 7.38 8.61 -5.51
N TYR A 185 6.90 7.37 -5.36
CA TYR A 185 5.49 7.01 -5.54
C TYR A 185 4.56 7.76 -4.56
N VAL A 186 4.93 7.83 -3.30
CA VAL A 186 4.16 8.51 -2.24
C VAL A 186 4.12 10.02 -2.49
N GLU A 187 5.26 10.64 -2.81
CA GLU A 187 5.32 12.07 -3.11
C GLU A 187 4.41 12.44 -4.31
N ASN A 188 4.39 11.59 -5.35
CA ASN A 188 3.53 11.80 -6.50
C ASN A 188 2.04 11.56 -6.19
N GLN A 189 1.70 10.60 -5.31
CA GLN A 189 0.33 10.48 -4.80
C GLN A 189 -0.10 11.74 -4.04
N CYS A 190 0.74 12.27 -3.14
CA CYS A 190 0.47 13.50 -2.40
C CYS A 190 0.26 14.69 -3.35
N LYS A 191 1.15 14.87 -4.32
CA LYS A 191 1.02 15.91 -5.36
C LYS A 191 -0.24 15.76 -6.22
N SER A 192 -0.75 14.53 -6.36
CA SER A 192 -1.97 14.23 -7.13
C SER A 192 -3.24 14.42 -6.32
N GLY A 193 -3.15 14.63 -4.99
CA GLY A 193 -4.25 15.07 -4.15
C GLY A 193 -4.85 13.98 -3.26
N ILE A 194 -4.07 13.04 -2.73
CA ILE A 194 -4.54 12.21 -1.61
C ILE A 194 -4.62 13.05 -0.32
N ASP A 195 -5.60 12.76 0.53
CA ASP A 195 -5.81 13.46 1.80
C ASP A 195 -5.06 12.79 2.96
N VAL A 196 -4.87 11.47 2.88
CA VAL A 196 -4.19 10.65 3.90
C VAL A 196 -3.35 9.59 3.18
N PHE A 197 -2.18 9.29 3.69
CA PHE A 197 -1.35 8.20 3.19
C PHE A 197 -1.29 7.03 4.16
N GLN A 198 -1.48 5.80 3.67
CA GLN A 198 -1.36 4.58 4.46
C GLN A 198 -0.22 3.68 3.99
N LEU A 199 0.63 3.22 4.92
CA LEU A 199 1.65 2.23 4.67
C LEU A 199 1.22 0.86 5.21
N PHE A 200 1.06 -0.13 4.31
CA PHE A 200 0.65 -1.50 4.65
C PHE A 200 1.85 -2.42 4.86
N GLU A 201 2.29 -2.57 6.11
CA GLU A 201 3.33 -3.56 6.45
C GLU A 201 2.68 -4.87 6.95
N THR A 202 2.00 -5.54 6.03
CA THR A 202 1.12 -6.70 6.31
C THR A 202 1.88 -7.91 6.85
N TYR A 203 3.16 -8.05 6.55
CA TYR A 203 3.97 -9.21 6.92
C TYR A 203 5.06 -8.91 7.95
N CYS A 204 4.96 -7.82 8.71
CA CYS A 204 5.98 -7.50 9.72
C CYS A 204 6.10 -8.58 10.81
N GLY A 205 5.02 -9.29 11.14
CA GLY A 205 5.05 -10.42 12.06
C GLY A 205 5.72 -11.70 11.51
N SER A 206 6.16 -11.72 10.24
CA SER A 206 6.84 -12.88 9.64
C SER A 206 8.30 -13.03 10.06
N ILE A 207 8.87 -12.02 10.69
CA ILE A 207 10.23 -12.02 11.24
C ILE A 207 10.21 -11.57 12.70
N PRO A 208 11.24 -11.94 13.51
CA PRO A 208 11.32 -11.47 14.89
C PRO A 208 11.27 -9.95 14.99
N TYR A 209 10.59 -9.42 16.01
CA TYR A 209 10.43 -7.98 16.21
C TYR A 209 11.77 -7.22 16.25
N GLN A 210 12.79 -7.80 16.92
CA GLN A 210 14.10 -7.16 16.98
C GLN A 210 14.68 -6.96 15.57
N LEU A 211 14.62 -7.98 14.72
CA LEU A 211 15.11 -7.88 13.34
C LEU A 211 14.28 -6.87 12.53
N TYR A 212 12.96 -6.87 12.71
CA TYR A 212 12.09 -5.87 12.08
C TYR A 212 12.49 -4.45 12.48
N ASN A 213 12.67 -4.21 13.79
CA ASN A 213 13.02 -2.90 14.33
C ASN A 213 14.39 -2.39 13.82
N GLU A 214 15.37 -3.29 13.72
CA GLU A 214 16.72 -2.94 13.31
C GLU A 214 16.87 -2.80 11.79
N LEU A 215 16.24 -3.69 11.05
CA LEU A 215 16.47 -3.79 9.61
C LEU A 215 15.38 -3.15 8.76
N ILE A 216 14.11 -3.21 9.16
CA ILE A 216 12.97 -2.84 8.30
C ILE A 216 12.34 -1.51 8.70
N LEU A 217 12.13 -1.29 9.98
CA LEU A 217 11.45 -0.09 10.48
C LEU A 217 12.09 1.23 10.01
N PRO A 218 13.44 1.36 9.91
CA PRO A 218 14.05 2.57 9.34
C PRO A 218 13.60 2.91 7.92
N TYR A 219 13.40 1.90 7.07
CA TYR A 219 12.89 2.08 5.71
C TYR A 219 11.42 2.51 5.70
N SER A 220 10.56 1.83 6.48
CA SER A 220 9.15 2.19 6.63
C SER A 220 8.99 3.63 7.12
N LYS A 221 9.84 4.06 8.07
CA LYS A 221 9.85 5.42 8.62
C LYS A 221 10.15 6.46 7.56
N ARG A 222 11.12 6.23 6.69
CA ARG A 222 11.48 7.15 5.59
C ARG A 222 10.32 7.35 4.61
N ILE A 223 9.57 6.29 4.29
CA ILE A 223 8.40 6.38 3.41
C ILE A 223 7.29 7.22 4.08
N LEU A 224 7.01 6.99 5.36
CA LEU A 224 6.03 7.78 6.12
C LEU A 224 6.45 9.25 6.24
N ASP A 225 7.74 9.51 6.46
CA ASP A 225 8.28 10.86 6.56
C ASP A 225 8.20 11.62 5.21
N ALA A 226 8.29 10.92 4.08
CA ALA A 226 8.07 11.51 2.76
C ALA A 226 6.62 12.04 2.58
N ALA A 227 5.61 11.27 3.01
CA ALA A 227 4.23 11.75 3.02
C ALA A 227 4.05 12.98 3.93
N ARG A 228 4.61 12.93 5.15
CA ARG A 228 4.51 14.04 6.12
C ARG A 228 5.17 15.33 5.62
N LYS A 229 6.32 15.23 4.96
CA LYS A 229 6.99 16.38 4.33
C LYS A 229 6.13 17.04 3.25
N ASN A 230 5.20 16.29 2.66
CA ASN A 230 4.19 16.80 1.72
C ASN A 230 2.88 17.18 2.41
N ASN A 231 2.87 17.43 3.73
CA ASN A 231 1.70 17.77 4.55
C ASN A 231 0.57 16.73 4.50
N CYS A 232 0.89 15.47 4.15
CA CYS A 232 -0.07 14.39 4.09
C CYS A 232 -0.01 13.57 5.40
N PRO A 233 -1.10 13.53 6.19
CA PRO A 233 -1.18 12.70 7.39
C PRO A 233 -0.98 11.22 7.04
N THR A 234 -0.45 10.46 8.01
CA THR A 234 -0.07 9.07 7.75
C THR A 234 -0.78 8.08 8.67
N ILE A 235 -1.13 6.93 8.13
CA ILE A 235 -1.56 5.74 8.86
C ILE A 235 -0.52 4.64 8.63
N PHE A 236 -0.06 4.00 9.68
CA PHE A 236 0.86 2.88 9.60
C PHE A 236 0.19 1.60 10.10
N PHE A 237 0.22 0.53 9.29
CA PHE A 237 -0.40 -0.75 9.62
C PHE A 237 0.65 -1.87 9.67
N PRO A 238 1.37 -2.03 10.82
CA PRO A 238 2.34 -3.09 11.04
C PRO A 238 1.62 -4.33 11.61
N LYS A 239 1.02 -5.13 10.74
CA LYS A 239 0.21 -6.27 11.13
C LYS A 239 1.03 -7.35 11.86
N ASP A 240 0.50 -7.87 12.96
CA ASP A 240 1.07 -8.98 13.75
C ASP A 240 2.45 -8.68 14.37
N ILE A 241 2.78 -7.41 14.58
CA ILE A 241 4.07 -7.00 15.16
C ILE A 241 4.20 -7.32 16.67
N GLY A 242 3.11 -7.77 17.31
CA GLY A 242 3.10 -8.19 18.71
C GLY A 242 3.47 -7.05 19.68
N ASN A 243 4.37 -7.31 20.63
CA ASN A 243 4.79 -6.34 21.64
C ASN A 243 5.52 -5.10 21.08
N GLY A 244 5.87 -5.12 19.79
CA GLY A 244 6.44 -3.99 19.08
C GLY A 244 5.46 -2.88 18.74
N ASP A 245 4.16 -3.17 18.78
CA ASP A 245 3.10 -2.25 18.36
C ASP A 245 3.15 -0.91 19.13
N ARG A 246 3.28 -0.94 20.45
CA ARG A 246 3.41 0.27 21.29
C ARG A 246 4.63 1.12 20.97
N LYS A 247 5.72 0.53 20.47
CA LYS A 247 6.94 1.26 20.10
C LYS A 247 6.86 1.83 18.70
N SER A 248 6.27 1.09 17.75
CA SER A 248 6.04 1.56 16.37
C SER A 248 5.01 2.69 16.33
N THR A 249 3.99 2.66 17.19
CA THR A 249 2.99 3.73 17.33
C THR A 249 3.52 4.98 18.01
N ARG A 250 4.44 4.86 18.96
CA ARG A 250 5.07 6.04 19.61
C ARG A 250 5.99 6.85 18.68
N LEU A 251 6.36 6.34 17.53
CA LEU A 251 7.13 7.09 16.53
C LEU A 251 6.30 8.20 15.84
N ASN A 252 5.01 8.28 16.15
CA ASN A 252 4.11 9.27 15.58
C ASN A 252 3.10 9.72 16.63
N SER A 253 3.14 10.99 17.00
CA SER A 253 2.16 11.63 17.87
C SER A 253 0.78 11.81 17.26
N SER A 254 0.51 11.24 16.08
CA SER A 254 -0.74 11.36 15.32
C SER A 254 -1.24 10.01 14.76
N HIS A 255 -1.09 8.91 15.52
CA HIS A 255 -1.55 7.60 15.06
C HIS A 255 -2.88 7.19 15.66
N LEU A 256 -3.85 7.05 14.80
CA LEU A 256 -4.97 6.13 14.99
C LEU A 256 -4.59 4.77 14.38
N LEU A 257 -4.37 3.79 15.24
CA LEU A 257 -4.54 2.39 14.87
C LEU A 257 -6.05 2.13 14.85
N ILE A 258 -6.63 2.07 13.67
CA ILE A 258 -7.97 1.52 13.49
C ILE A 258 -7.76 0.05 13.10
N SER A 259 -7.97 -0.85 14.06
CA SER A 259 -7.98 -2.29 13.86
C SER A 259 -9.25 -2.74 13.14
#